data_3c7f1c5d2f48c168acec9418d790d55f
#
_entry.id   3c7f1c5d2f48c168acec9418d790d55f
#
_cell.length_a   1.000
_cell.length_b   1.000
_cell.length_c   1.000
_cell.angle_alpha   90.00
_cell.angle_beta   90.00
_cell.angle_gamma   90.00
#
_symmetry.space_group_name_H-M   'P 1'
#
loop_
_entity.id
_entity.type
_entity.pdbx_description
1 polymer ?
#
loop_
_entity_poly.entity_id
_entity_poly.type
_entity_poly.pdbx_seq_one_letter_code
_entity_poly.pdbx_strand_id
1 'polypeptide(L)'
;MKLGVIGTGAITRSMLAEYSKCDKFEITAICSRKEETGRAMAEEFAIPKVYTVLSDMLADPQIEIVYVATPNSIHFSQAKAALLAGKHVICEKPFTPTVPEAQELIDLAKQKHLLLFEAITLAHHPHYTYIKENLSKLGQLKLVTATFCQFSSRYPALLAGNPTPVLNHAFAGGALMDINLYNIHFIVGLFGAPKSVRYFPNRHESGVDTSGILLLEYEDFLCQCIAAKDSAARNGVQIIGVDGYMEITPSSSNLQTVELNLRGQEKQTVHLPENPWYHEVQDLGRLVEAMDYDYSYTSLDTTLEVVRVLQQARSYAGFDF
;
A
#
# COMPACT_ATOMS: atom_id res chain seq x y z
N MET A 1 -2.83 -1.34 21.77
CA MET A 1 -2.15 -0.03 21.69
C MET A 1 -3.14 1.09 21.47
N LYS A 2 -2.88 2.26 22.06
CA LYS A 2 -3.69 3.48 21.87
C LYS A 2 -3.31 4.16 20.57
N LEU A 3 -4.26 4.19 19.63
CA LEU A 3 -4.08 4.64 18.26
C LEU A 3 -4.54 6.10 18.09
N GLY A 4 -3.64 6.94 17.58
CA GLY A 4 -3.96 8.25 17.04
C GLY A 4 -4.02 8.21 15.52
N VAL A 5 -5.00 8.88 14.92
CA VAL A 5 -5.24 8.85 13.47
C VAL A 5 -5.02 10.23 12.87
N ILE A 6 -4.26 10.32 11.78
CA ILE A 6 -4.03 11.56 11.03
C ILE A 6 -4.74 11.47 9.68
N GLY A 7 -5.76 12.30 9.49
CA GLY A 7 -6.55 12.36 8.26
C GLY A 7 -8.01 11.97 8.47
N THR A 8 -8.87 12.46 7.58
CA THR A 8 -10.34 12.26 7.60
C THR A 8 -10.88 11.91 6.22
N GLY A 9 -10.04 11.25 5.40
CA GLY A 9 -10.39 10.83 4.04
C GLY A 9 -11.26 9.56 4.00
N ALA A 10 -11.63 9.16 2.79
CA ALA A 10 -12.41 7.93 2.58
C ALA A 10 -11.67 6.68 3.09
N ILE A 11 -10.36 6.59 2.84
CA ILE A 11 -9.55 5.45 3.33
C ILE A 11 -9.53 5.43 4.86
N THR A 12 -9.36 6.57 5.51
CA THR A 12 -9.41 6.68 6.97
C THR A 12 -10.71 6.10 7.53
N ARG A 13 -11.86 6.46 6.94
CA ARG A 13 -13.17 5.95 7.36
C ARG A 13 -13.27 4.44 7.21
N SER A 14 -12.81 3.89 6.08
CA SER A 14 -12.82 2.45 5.84
C SER A 14 -11.92 1.71 6.83
N MET A 15 -10.72 2.24 7.10
CA MET A 15 -9.77 1.62 8.04
C MET A 15 -10.23 1.74 9.49
N LEU A 16 -10.83 2.86 9.89
CA LEU A 16 -11.42 3.00 11.23
C LEU A 16 -12.49 1.95 11.50
N ALA A 17 -13.30 1.60 10.48
CA ALA A 17 -14.29 0.53 10.58
C ALA A 17 -13.66 -0.85 10.81
N GLU A 18 -12.45 -1.10 10.30
CA GLU A 18 -11.71 -2.34 10.55
C GLU A 18 -10.92 -2.28 11.87
N TYR A 19 -10.27 -1.15 12.19
CA TYR A 19 -9.61 -0.96 13.49
C TYR A 19 -10.57 -1.12 14.66
N SER A 20 -11.82 -0.68 14.52
CA SER A 20 -12.87 -0.83 15.57
C SER A 20 -13.26 -2.30 15.84
N LYS A 21 -12.92 -3.23 14.95
CA LYS A 21 -13.14 -4.68 15.11
C LYS A 21 -11.95 -5.41 15.72
N CYS A 22 -10.81 -4.75 15.87
CA CYS A 22 -9.56 -5.34 16.38
C CYS A 22 -9.34 -4.91 17.83
N ASP A 23 -9.36 -5.86 18.76
CA ASP A 23 -9.17 -5.63 20.21
C ASP A 23 -7.75 -5.17 20.59
N LYS A 24 -6.80 -5.20 19.65
CA LYS A 24 -5.41 -4.77 19.85
C LYS A 24 -5.23 -3.25 19.72
N PHE A 25 -6.21 -2.56 19.12
CA PHE A 25 -6.19 -1.12 18.95
C PHE A 25 -7.33 -0.44 19.69
N GLU A 26 -7.01 0.60 20.46
CA GLU A 26 -7.95 1.54 21.05
C GLU A 26 -7.81 2.87 20.32
N ILE A 27 -8.81 3.27 19.52
CA ILE A 27 -8.78 4.52 18.78
C ILE A 27 -9.05 5.67 19.74
N THR A 28 -8.01 6.44 20.09
CA THR A 28 -8.09 7.47 21.17
C THR A 28 -8.08 8.90 20.66
N ALA A 29 -7.62 9.13 19.46
CA ALA A 29 -7.50 10.49 18.92
C ALA A 29 -7.58 10.52 17.40
N ILE A 30 -8.07 11.66 16.86
CA ILE A 30 -8.00 11.99 15.46
C ILE A 30 -7.46 13.41 15.26
N CYS A 31 -6.56 13.57 14.27
CA CYS A 31 -6.06 14.88 13.85
C CYS A 31 -6.57 15.24 12.46
N SER A 32 -7.20 16.40 12.35
CA SER A 32 -7.72 16.93 11.09
C SER A 32 -7.46 18.43 10.98
N ARG A 33 -7.03 18.90 9.82
CA ARG A 33 -6.83 20.36 9.56
C ARG A 33 -8.09 21.19 9.77
N LYS A 34 -9.27 20.58 9.59
CA LYS A 34 -10.57 21.21 9.81
C LYS A 34 -11.24 20.55 11.02
N GLU A 35 -11.53 21.32 12.03
CA GLU A 35 -12.18 20.83 13.25
C GLU A 35 -13.50 20.13 12.94
N GLU A 36 -14.30 20.68 12.05
CA GLU A 36 -15.59 20.12 11.64
C GLU A 36 -15.47 18.70 11.11
N THR A 37 -14.52 18.44 10.19
CA THR A 37 -14.32 17.08 9.64
C THR A 37 -13.74 16.13 10.68
N GLY A 38 -12.90 16.61 11.58
CA GLY A 38 -12.39 15.84 12.71
C GLY A 38 -13.50 15.43 13.67
N ARG A 39 -14.37 16.36 14.06
CA ARG A 39 -15.52 16.10 14.95
C ARG A 39 -16.52 15.14 14.34
N ALA A 40 -16.86 15.29 13.05
CA ALA A 40 -17.77 14.39 12.37
C ALA A 40 -17.26 12.93 12.37
N MET A 41 -15.95 12.75 12.10
CA MET A 41 -15.33 11.42 12.16
C MET A 41 -15.24 10.87 13.59
N ALA A 42 -14.94 11.73 14.56
CA ALA A 42 -14.86 11.37 15.95
C ALA A 42 -16.24 10.93 16.52
N GLU A 43 -17.33 11.61 16.11
CA GLU A 43 -18.68 11.23 16.46
C GLU A 43 -19.07 9.87 15.84
N GLU A 44 -18.77 9.66 14.55
CA GLU A 44 -19.08 8.42 13.83
C GLU A 44 -18.42 7.19 14.46
N PHE A 45 -17.17 7.33 14.92
CA PHE A 45 -16.37 6.22 15.47
C PHE A 45 -16.14 6.29 16.98
N ALA A 46 -16.87 7.16 17.69
CA ALA A 46 -16.75 7.36 19.14
C ALA A 46 -15.31 7.66 19.60
N ILE A 47 -14.55 8.46 18.82
CA ILE A 47 -13.16 8.83 19.14
C ILE A 47 -13.17 9.97 20.17
N PRO A 48 -12.53 9.81 21.35
CA PRO A 48 -12.69 10.76 22.46
C PRO A 48 -11.99 12.11 22.23
N LYS A 49 -10.93 12.15 21.42
CA LYS A 49 -10.10 13.37 21.27
C LYS A 49 -10.00 13.82 19.82
N VAL A 50 -10.19 15.10 19.58
CA VAL A 50 -10.00 15.73 18.26
C VAL A 50 -8.91 16.79 18.37
N TYR A 51 -7.91 16.71 17.49
CA TYR A 51 -6.83 17.68 17.36
C TYR A 51 -6.89 18.38 16.01
N THR A 52 -6.55 19.67 15.98
CA THR A 52 -6.38 20.42 14.73
C THR A 52 -4.90 20.75 14.45
N VAL A 53 -4.06 20.58 15.45
CA VAL A 53 -2.61 20.77 15.40
C VAL A 53 -1.91 19.44 15.65
N LEU A 54 -1.10 19.01 14.69
CA LEU A 54 -0.43 17.70 14.76
C LEU A 54 0.52 17.57 15.96
N SER A 55 1.30 18.64 16.26
CA SER A 55 2.23 18.64 17.40
C SER A 55 1.52 18.39 18.73
N ASP A 56 0.30 18.90 18.89
CA ASP A 56 -0.47 18.74 20.14
C ASP A 56 -0.94 17.28 20.30
N MET A 57 -1.37 16.65 19.19
CA MET A 57 -1.69 15.21 19.20
C MET A 57 -0.46 14.37 19.51
N LEU A 58 0.68 14.68 18.89
CA LEU A 58 1.92 13.93 19.10
C LEU A 58 2.51 14.12 20.50
N ALA A 59 2.23 15.24 21.18
CA ALA A 59 2.61 15.50 22.57
C ALA A 59 1.73 14.76 23.59
N ASP A 60 0.58 14.19 23.18
CA ASP A 60 -0.28 13.42 24.08
C ASP A 60 0.40 12.10 24.48
N PRO A 61 0.74 11.90 25.78
CA PRO A 61 1.42 10.68 26.23
C PRO A 61 0.52 9.44 26.17
N GLN A 62 -0.77 9.60 25.99
CA GLN A 62 -1.69 8.47 25.85
C GLN A 62 -1.67 7.84 24.47
N ILE A 63 -1.15 8.54 23.44
CA ILE A 63 -1.02 7.98 22.09
C ILE A 63 0.29 7.21 22.00
N GLU A 64 0.20 5.94 21.62
CA GLU A 64 1.35 5.04 21.51
C GLU A 64 1.75 4.81 20.06
N ILE A 65 0.77 4.71 19.17
CA ILE A 65 0.95 4.46 17.74
C ILE A 65 0.12 5.44 16.92
N VAL A 66 0.62 5.83 15.76
CA VAL A 66 -0.04 6.78 14.86
C VAL A 66 -0.28 6.14 13.50
N TYR A 67 -1.53 6.19 13.03
CA TYR A 67 -1.89 5.85 11.66
C TYR A 67 -1.94 7.11 10.80
N VAL A 68 -1.07 7.17 9.78
CA VAL A 68 -0.93 8.29 8.85
C VAL A 68 -1.71 7.99 7.58
N ALA A 69 -2.84 8.69 7.36
CA ALA A 69 -3.75 8.47 6.24
C ALA A 69 -4.14 9.80 5.56
N THR A 70 -3.14 10.46 5.02
CA THR A 70 -3.23 11.79 4.39
C THR A 70 -2.83 11.71 2.91
N PRO A 71 -2.78 12.80 2.14
CA PRO A 71 -2.22 12.76 0.79
C PRO A 71 -0.74 12.33 0.77
N ASN A 72 -0.37 11.56 -0.27
CA ASN A 72 0.94 10.90 -0.39
C ASN A 72 2.14 11.83 -0.14
N SER A 73 2.08 13.07 -0.66
CA SER A 73 3.18 14.05 -0.56
C SER A 73 3.53 14.49 0.87
N ILE A 74 2.67 14.21 1.86
CA ILE A 74 2.90 14.60 3.25
C ILE A 74 3.08 13.42 4.21
N HIS A 75 3.06 12.17 3.70
CA HIS A 75 3.31 10.97 4.51
C HIS A 75 4.65 11.06 5.22
N PHE A 76 5.72 11.36 4.47
CA PHE A 76 7.07 11.48 5.03
C PHE A 76 7.13 12.43 6.22
N SER A 77 6.67 13.67 6.04
CA SER A 77 6.78 14.70 7.08
C SER A 77 5.99 14.34 8.35
N GLN A 78 4.82 13.72 8.20
CA GLN A 78 3.99 13.33 9.33
C GLN A 78 4.49 12.07 10.04
N ALA A 79 4.91 11.05 9.29
CA ALA A 79 5.52 9.85 9.85
C ALA A 79 6.82 10.19 10.60
N LYS A 80 7.67 11.06 10.02
CA LYS A 80 8.89 11.56 10.66
C LYS A 80 8.59 12.29 11.97
N ALA A 81 7.60 13.19 11.97
CA ALA A 81 7.19 13.91 13.18
C ALA A 81 6.72 12.96 14.28
N ALA A 82 5.94 11.92 13.92
CA ALA A 82 5.46 10.92 14.87
C ALA A 82 6.62 10.08 15.45
N LEU A 83 7.56 9.61 14.62
CA LEU A 83 8.75 8.89 15.06
C LEU A 83 9.64 9.77 15.97
N LEU A 84 9.83 11.04 15.63
CA LEU A 84 10.59 11.98 16.46
C LEU A 84 9.94 12.19 17.82
N ALA A 85 8.61 12.19 17.89
CA ALA A 85 7.83 12.25 19.12
C ALA A 85 7.80 10.92 19.92
N GLY A 86 8.50 9.88 19.44
CA GLY A 86 8.56 8.58 20.12
C GLY A 86 7.33 7.71 19.91
N LYS A 87 6.54 7.94 18.86
CA LYS A 87 5.36 7.15 18.52
C LYS A 87 5.71 6.08 17.50
N HIS A 88 5.15 4.87 17.65
CA HIS A 88 5.10 3.89 16.58
C HIS A 88 4.27 4.41 15.41
N VAL A 89 4.49 3.91 14.19
CA VAL A 89 3.83 4.44 12.99
C VAL A 89 3.33 3.33 12.08
N ILE A 90 2.09 3.48 11.62
CA ILE A 90 1.53 2.79 10.45
C ILE A 90 1.28 3.90 9.42
N CYS A 91 1.96 3.83 8.27
CA CYS A 91 1.85 4.83 7.21
C CYS A 91 1.12 4.25 6.00
N GLU A 92 0.09 4.96 5.53
CA GLU A 92 -0.61 4.57 4.31
C GLU A 92 0.33 4.48 3.10
N LYS A 93 -0.08 3.59 2.19
CA LYS A 93 0.56 3.47 0.88
C LYS A 93 0.16 4.66 -0.04
N PRO A 94 1.00 5.07 -0.98
CA PRO A 94 2.43 4.73 -1.08
C PRO A 94 3.21 5.30 0.09
N PHE A 95 4.17 4.54 0.59
CA PHE A 95 4.91 4.88 1.81
C PHE A 95 5.51 6.29 1.76
N THR A 96 6.34 6.56 0.77
CA THR A 96 6.90 7.88 0.48
C THR A 96 7.05 8.08 -1.04
N PRO A 97 7.09 9.33 -1.52
CA PRO A 97 7.37 9.64 -2.92
C PRO A 97 8.78 9.26 -3.39
N THR A 98 9.79 9.33 -2.50
CA THR A 98 11.20 9.18 -2.87
C THR A 98 11.95 8.18 -2.00
N VAL A 99 13.00 7.59 -2.56
CA VAL A 99 13.90 6.65 -1.84
C VAL A 99 14.60 7.30 -0.65
N PRO A 100 15.16 8.54 -0.73
CA PRO A 100 15.77 9.17 0.43
C PRO A 100 14.79 9.36 1.60
N GLU A 101 13.54 9.73 1.33
CA GLU A 101 12.51 9.86 2.38
C GLU A 101 12.19 8.51 3.03
N ALA A 102 12.03 7.45 2.24
CA ALA A 102 11.80 6.11 2.77
C ALA A 102 12.97 5.65 3.66
N GLN A 103 14.19 5.81 3.17
CA GLN A 103 15.39 5.41 3.91
C GLN A 103 15.50 6.18 5.24
N GLU A 104 15.24 7.48 5.23
CA GLU A 104 15.30 8.31 6.44
C GLU A 104 14.28 7.85 7.50
N LEU A 105 13.04 7.52 7.10
CA LEU A 105 12.04 6.99 8.04
C LEU A 105 12.46 5.65 8.63
N ILE A 106 13.00 4.75 7.80
CA ILE A 106 13.48 3.43 8.22
C ILE A 106 14.63 3.56 9.22
N ASP A 107 15.62 4.40 8.91
CA ASP A 107 16.78 4.62 9.78
C ASP A 107 16.35 5.25 11.11
N LEU A 108 15.44 6.21 11.06
CA LEU A 108 14.91 6.86 12.26
C LEU A 108 14.11 5.88 13.14
N ALA A 109 13.29 5.03 12.56
CA ALA A 109 12.54 4.01 13.30
C ALA A 109 13.49 3.01 13.99
N LYS A 110 14.51 2.52 13.26
CA LYS A 110 15.54 1.63 13.80
C LYS A 110 16.34 2.32 14.91
N GLN A 111 16.79 3.56 14.70
CA GLN A 111 17.56 4.35 15.68
C GLN A 111 16.78 4.56 16.99
N LYS A 112 15.48 4.82 16.88
CA LYS A 112 14.62 5.08 18.04
C LYS A 112 14.00 3.83 18.63
N HIS A 113 14.24 2.67 18.04
CA HIS A 113 13.62 1.40 18.41
C HIS A 113 12.07 1.49 18.42
N LEU A 114 11.50 1.96 17.31
CA LEU A 114 10.09 2.11 17.11
C LEU A 114 9.59 1.21 15.96
N LEU A 115 8.38 0.69 16.10
CA LEU A 115 7.70 -0.01 15.01
C LEU A 115 7.32 0.99 13.92
N LEU A 116 7.53 0.59 12.66
CA LEU A 116 7.14 1.33 11.47
C LEU A 116 6.64 0.35 10.43
N PHE A 117 5.43 0.56 9.93
CA PHE A 117 4.81 -0.28 8.91
C PHE A 117 4.28 0.57 7.76
N GLU A 118 4.39 0.07 6.54
CA GLU A 118 3.56 0.53 5.43
C GLU A 118 2.23 -0.23 5.47
N ALA A 119 1.11 0.49 5.39
CA ALA A 119 -0.22 -0.10 5.30
C ALA A 119 -0.44 -0.64 3.88
N ILE A 120 -0.12 -1.91 3.67
CA ILE A 120 -0.22 -2.60 2.39
C ILE A 120 -0.91 -3.96 2.54
N THR A 121 -2.16 -4.04 2.18
CA THR A 121 -3.08 -5.16 2.42
C THR A 121 -2.52 -6.52 2.06
N LEU A 122 -1.87 -6.62 0.90
CA LEU A 122 -1.40 -7.92 0.38
C LEU A 122 -0.32 -8.57 1.25
N ALA A 123 0.52 -7.78 1.95
CA ALA A 123 1.59 -8.31 2.80
C ALA A 123 1.04 -9.09 4.00
N HIS A 124 -0.16 -8.73 4.45
CA HIS A 124 -0.86 -9.32 5.60
C HIS A 124 -1.91 -10.36 5.21
N HIS A 125 -2.08 -10.62 3.89
CA HIS A 125 -3.11 -11.53 3.41
C HIS A 125 -2.63 -13.00 3.46
N PRO A 126 -3.39 -13.94 4.08
CA PRO A 126 -2.96 -15.34 4.20
C PRO A 126 -2.64 -16.01 2.86
N HIS A 127 -3.39 -15.66 1.81
CA HIS A 127 -3.11 -16.21 0.46
C HIS A 127 -1.78 -15.76 -0.12
N TYR A 128 -1.19 -14.66 0.36
CA TYR A 128 0.14 -14.26 -0.07
C TYR A 128 1.22 -15.24 0.41
N THR A 129 1.07 -15.76 1.62
CA THR A 129 1.90 -16.85 2.15
C THR A 129 1.67 -18.14 1.36
N TYR A 130 0.40 -18.50 1.10
CA TYR A 130 0.06 -19.66 0.27
C TYR A 130 0.72 -19.59 -1.12
N ILE A 131 0.70 -18.42 -1.77
CA ILE A 131 1.35 -18.21 -3.07
C ILE A 131 2.86 -18.46 -2.95
N LYS A 132 3.54 -17.85 -1.96
CA LYS A 132 4.98 -18.04 -1.72
C LYS A 132 5.36 -19.52 -1.56
N GLU A 133 4.63 -20.25 -0.75
CA GLU A 133 4.88 -21.67 -0.46
C GLU A 133 4.69 -22.59 -1.67
N ASN A 134 3.89 -22.16 -2.64
CA ASN A 134 3.57 -22.97 -3.82
C ASN A 134 4.30 -22.53 -5.11
N LEU A 135 5.10 -21.45 -5.07
CA LEU A 135 5.83 -20.96 -6.26
C LEU A 135 6.72 -22.02 -6.91
N SER A 136 7.44 -22.81 -6.11
CA SER A 136 8.37 -23.83 -6.62
C SER A 136 7.69 -24.93 -7.44
N LYS A 137 6.38 -25.16 -7.24
CA LYS A 137 5.59 -26.13 -8.00
C LYS A 137 5.39 -25.75 -9.47
N LEU A 138 5.57 -24.46 -9.80
CA LEU A 138 5.42 -23.97 -11.18
C LEU A 138 6.65 -24.28 -12.06
N GLY A 139 7.73 -24.80 -11.46
CA GLY A 139 9.01 -25.00 -12.15
C GLY A 139 9.68 -23.67 -12.48
N GLN A 140 10.44 -23.61 -13.59
CA GLN A 140 11.09 -22.37 -14.04
C GLN A 140 10.03 -21.35 -14.45
N LEU A 141 10.02 -20.19 -13.78
CA LEU A 141 9.11 -19.09 -14.12
C LEU A 141 9.46 -18.52 -15.51
N LYS A 142 8.42 -18.06 -16.21
CA LYS A 142 8.54 -17.46 -17.54
C LYS A 142 7.95 -16.08 -17.60
N LEU A 143 6.73 -15.91 -17.12
CA LEU A 143 6.01 -14.64 -17.15
C LEU A 143 5.21 -14.43 -15.87
N VAL A 144 5.12 -13.17 -15.45
CA VAL A 144 4.14 -12.73 -14.46
C VAL A 144 3.35 -11.57 -15.07
N THR A 145 2.03 -11.66 -15.04
CA THR A 145 1.15 -10.57 -15.46
C THR A 145 0.27 -10.14 -14.32
N ALA A 146 0.24 -8.84 -14.04
CA ALA A 146 -0.58 -8.26 -13.01
C ALA A 146 -1.38 -7.08 -13.59
N THR A 147 -2.70 -7.13 -13.48
CA THR A 147 -3.60 -6.10 -13.99
C THR A 147 -4.47 -5.56 -12.87
N PHE A 148 -4.42 -4.24 -12.68
CA PHE A 148 -5.31 -3.52 -11.77
C PHE A 148 -5.82 -2.25 -12.45
N CYS A 149 -6.96 -2.37 -13.13
CA CYS A 149 -7.63 -1.27 -13.84
C CYS A 149 -8.99 -1.03 -13.20
N GLN A 150 -9.15 0.14 -12.61
CA GLN A 150 -10.39 0.55 -11.94
C GLN A 150 -10.72 1.98 -12.31
N PHE A 151 -11.82 2.19 -13.05
CA PHE A 151 -12.29 3.52 -13.35
C PHE A 151 -12.51 4.31 -12.06
N SER A 152 -11.74 5.37 -11.90
CA SER A 152 -11.78 6.18 -10.68
C SER A 152 -12.97 7.15 -10.71
N SER A 153 -13.77 7.15 -9.64
CA SER A 153 -14.80 8.17 -9.43
C SER A 153 -14.23 9.61 -9.35
N ARG A 154 -12.90 9.75 -9.26
CA ARG A 154 -12.18 11.04 -9.23
C ARG A 154 -11.74 11.49 -10.63
N TYR A 155 -11.78 10.62 -11.64
CA TYR A 155 -11.34 10.93 -12.99
C TYR A 155 -12.18 12.06 -13.65
N PRO A 156 -13.52 12.12 -13.51
CA PRO A 156 -14.29 13.24 -14.02
C PRO A 156 -13.89 14.61 -13.45
N ALA A 157 -13.47 14.67 -12.18
CA ALA A 157 -12.97 15.91 -11.57
C ALA A 157 -11.63 16.36 -12.17
N LEU A 158 -10.75 15.43 -12.54
CA LEU A 158 -9.51 15.72 -13.28
C LEU A 158 -9.85 16.34 -14.65
N LEU A 159 -10.77 15.74 -15.42
CA LEU A 159 -11.20 16.25 -16.72
C LEU A 159 -11.85 17.64 -16.63
N ALA A 160 -12.49 17.95 -15.52
CA ALA A 160 -13.06 19.28 -15.25
C ALA A 160 -12.05 20.31 -14.72
N GLY A 161 -10.74 19.99 -14.68
CA GLY A 161 -9.69 20.88 -14.19
C GLY A 161 -9.61 21.02 -12.66
N ASN A 162 -10.32 20.16 -11.90
CA ASN A 162 -10.34 20.17 -10.43
C ASN A 162 -9.82 18.84 -9.86
N PRO A 163 -8.54 18.49 -10.07
CA PRO A 163 -8.00 17.19 -9.67
C PRO A 163 -8.00 17.01 -8.15
N THR A 164 -8.40 15.84 -7.70
CA THR A 164 -8.22 15.42 -6.31
C THR A 164 -6.78 14.95 -6.08
N PRO A 165 -6.27 14.91 -4.84
CA PRO A 165 -4.89 14.50 -4.56
C PRO A 165 -4.46 13.20 -5.23
N VAL A 166 -5.34 12.20 -5.32
CA VAL A 166 -5.05 10.89 -5.93
C VAL A 166 -4.78 10.95 -7.44
N LEU A 167 -5.25 11.97 -8.13
CA LEU A 167 -5.00 12.24 -9.55
C LEU A 167 -4.38 13.63 -9.76
N ASN A 168 -3.45 13.98 -8.87
CA ASN A 168 -2.75 15.26 -8.95
C ASN A 168 -1.26 15.05 -8.73
N HIS A 169 -0.47 15.45 -9.71
CA HIS A 169 0.98 15.36 -9.71
C HIS A 169 1.61 16.03 -8.47
N ALA A 170 1.11 17.22 -8.06
CA ALA A 170 1.62 17.95 -6.89
C ALA A 170 1.45 17.19 -5.55
N PHE A 171 0.61 16.16 -5.51
CA PHE A 171 0.40 15.32 -4.35
C PHE A 171 0.99 13.90 -4.51
N ALA A 172 1.90 13.71 -5.46
CA ALA A 172 2.44 12.42 -5.81
C ALA A 172 1.33 11.38 -6.13
N GLY A 173 0.30 11.83 -6.86
CA GLY A 173 -0.80 10.99 -7.34
C GLY A 173 -0.51 10.39 -8.70
N GLY A 174 -1.46 9.61 -9.22
CA GLY A 174 -1.40 8.96 -10.53
C GLY A 174 -1.68 7.46 -10.44
N ALA A 175 -1.83 6.82 -11.61
CA ALA A 175 -2.12 5.40 -11.69
C ALA A 175 -0.96 4.54 -11.19
N LEU A 176 0.29 4.94 -11.45
CA LEU A 176 1.48 4.28 -10.95
C LEU A 176 1.51 4.25 -9.41
N MET A 177 1.32 5.41 -8.80
CA MET A 177 1.46 5.60 -7.36
C MET A 177 0.28 5.08 -6.54
N ASP A 178 -0.93 5.06 -7.11
CA ASP A 178 -2.12 4.71 -6.35
C ASP A 178 -2.53 3.24 -6.48
N ILE A 179 -2.50 2.66 -7.69
CA ILE A 179 -2.97 1.30 -7.93
C ILE A 179 -1.94 0.36 -8.54
N ASN A 180 -1.02 0.83 -9.43
CA ASN A 180 0.04 -0.04 -9.94
C ASN A 180 1.05 -0.43 -8.84
N LEU A 181 1.14 0.37 -7.81
CA LEU A 181 1.84 0.10 -6.56
C LEU A 181 1.51 -1.32 -6.02
N TYR A 182 0.25 -1.75 -6.02
CA TYR A 182 -0.14 -3.09 -5.55
C TYR A 182 0.45 -4.21 -6.43
N ASN A 183 0.47 -4.02 -7.75
CA ASN A 183 1.11 -4.94 -8.67
C ASN A 183 2.61 -5.03 -8.38
N ILE A 184 3.26 -3.89 -8.13
CA ILE A 184 4.69 -3.82 -7.81
C ILE A 184 4.96 -4.51 -6.47
N HIS A 185 4.20 -4.21 -5.42
CA HIS A 185 4.32 -4.87 -4.12
C HIS A 185 4.16 -6.39 -4.23
N PHE A 186 3.18 -6.84 -5.01
CA PHE A 186 2.95 -8.26 -5.24
C PHE A 186 4.19 -8.94 -5.81
N ILE A 187 4.78 -8.34 -6.85
CA ILE A 187 5.92 -8.91 -7.58
C ILE A 187 7.21 -8.77 -6.77
N VAL A 188 7.52 -7.58 -6.27
CA VAL A 188 8.76 -7.31 -5.51
C VAL A 188 8.80 -8.11 -4.21
N GLY A 189 7.67 -8.24 -3.52
CA GLY A 189 7.61 -9.03 -2.29
C GLY A 189 7.74 -10.55 -2.50
N LEU A 190 7.51 -11.06 -3.74
CA LEU A 190 7.74 -12.46 -4.09
C LEU A 190 9.17 -12.70 -4.63
N PHE A 191 9.70 -11.78 -5.42
CA PHE A 191 10.87 -12.01 -6.25
C PHE A 191 12.04 -11.05 -5.98
N GLY A 192 11.84 -10.07 -5.08
CA GLY A 192 12.86 -9.05 -4.77
C GLY A 192 13.03 -8.01 -5.88
N ALA A 193 14.20 -7.37 -5.89
CA ALA A 193 14.56 -6.31 -6.84
C ALA A 193 14.62 -6.80 -8.30
N PRO A 194 13.96 -6.11 -9.25
CA PRO A 194 14.13 -6.41 -10.68
C PRO A 194 15.48 -5.89 -11.21
N LYS A 195 16.00 -6.48 -12.28
CA LYS A 195 17.19 -6.00 -13.00
C LYS A 195 16.97 -4.69 -13.74
N SER A 196 15.76 -4.51 -14.30
CA SER A 196 15.41 -3.27 -15.00
C SER A 196 13.92 -2.96 -14.83
N VAL A 197 13.62 -1.66 -14.93
CA VAL A 197 12.29 -1.08 -14.77
C VAL A 197 12.02 -0.16 -15.95
N ARG A 198 10.89 -0.38 -16.67
CA ARG A 198 10.49 0.47 -17.80
C ARG A 198 8.99 0.76 -17.69
N TYR A 199 8.65 2.04 -17.65
CA TYR A 199 7.25 2.47 -17.52
C TYR A 199 6.80 3.30 -18.72
N PHE A 200 5.63 2.97 -19.27
CA PHE A 200 4.99 3.59 -20.41
C PHE A 200 3.61 4.14 -19.99
N PRO A 201 3.54 5.38 -19.53
CA PRO A 201 2.28 5.98 -19.07
C PRO A 201 1.47 6.60 -20.20
N ASN A 202 0.14 6.56 -20.05
CA ASN A 202 -0.75 7.54 -20.65
C ASN A 202 -0.88 8.71 -19.66
N ARG A 203 -0.58 9.93 -20.11
CA ARG A 203 -0.61 11.12 -19.25
C ARG A 203 -1.74 12.05 -19.64
N HIS A 204 -2.39 12.61 -18.64
CA HIS A 204 -3.23 13.78 -18.79
C HIS A 204 -2.36 15.03 -19.00
N GLU A 205 -2.91 16.10 -19.60
CA GLU A 205 -2.21 17.38 -19.84
C GLU A 205 -1.63 18.02 -18.56
N SER A 206 -2.20 17.73 -17.38
CA SER A 206 -1.67 18.16 -16.08
C SER A 206 -0.38 17.46 -15.66
N GLY A 207 0.13 16.51 -16.46
CA GLY A 207 1.34 15.73 -16.18
C GLY A 207 1.11 14.44 -15.39
N VAL A 208 -0.07 14.26 -14.75
CA VAL A 208 -0.39 13.03 -14.01
C VAL A 208 -0.63 11.86 -14.97
N ASP A 209 -0.12 10.67 -14.62
CA ASP A 209 -0.44 9.44 -15.34
C ASP A 209 -1.82 8.92 -14.92
N THR A 210 -2.65 8.58 -15.91
CA THR A 210 -4.00 8.04 -15.68
C THR A 210 -4.09 6.55 -15.91
N SER A 211 -3.17 6.00 -16.71
CA SER A 211 -2.97 4.57 -16.93
C SER A 211 -1.54 4.31 -17.42
N GLY A 212 -1.13 3.05 -17.45
CA GLY A 212 0.18 2.71 -18.00
C GLY A 212 0.53 1.25 -17.87
N ILE A 213 1.64 0.89 -18.55
CA ILE A 213 2.25 -0.44 -18.53
C ILE A 213 3.65 -0.31 -17.95
N LEU A 214 3.91 -1.06 -16.89
CA LEU A 214 5.22 -1.21 -16.28
C LEU A 214 5.77 -2.60 -16.64
N LEU A 215 7.01 -2.64 -17.13
CA LEU A 215 7.75 -3.87 -17.38
C LEU A 215 8.89 -3.98 -16.35
N LEU A 216 8.97 -5.13 -15.68
CA LEU A 216 10.05 -5.51 -14.78
C LEU A 216 10.78 -6.71 -15.37
N GLU A 217 12.11 -6.61 -15.47
CA GLU A 217 12.96 -7.68 -15.96
C GLU A 217 13.68 -8.35 -14.79
N TYR A 218 13.55 -9.66 -14.69
CA TYR A 218 14.30 -10.52 -13.77
C TYR A 218 15.30 -11.38 -14.53
N GLU A 219 16.13 -12.18 -13.84
CA GLU A 219 17.17 -13.01 -14.48
C GLU A 219 16.57 -13.94 -15.55
N ASP A 220 15.50 -14.67 -15.20
CA ASP A 220 14.97 -15.76 -15.99
C ASP A 220 13.54 -15.52 -16.50
N PHE A 221 12.87 -14.41 -16.11
CA PHE A 221 11.49 -14.14 -16.47
C PHE A 221 11.19 -12.64 -16.56
N LEU A 222 10.05 -12.33 -17.14
CA LEU A 222 9.56 -10.96 -17.31
C LEU A 222 8.24 -10.76 -16.55
N CYS A 223 8.05 -9.55 -16.03
CA CYS A 223 6.78 -9.15 -15.42
C CYS A 223 6.17 -7.98 -16.18
N GLN A 224 4.84 -8.01 -16.34
CA GLN A 224 4.04 -6.92 -16.86
C GLN A 224 3.03 -6.48 -15.80
N CYS A 225 3.05 -5.20 -15.43
CA CYS A 225 2.06 -4.58 -14.54
C CYS A 225 1.25 -3.56 -15.33
N ILE A 226 -0.07 -3.77 -15.42
CA ILE A 226 -1.00 -2.86 -16.08
C ILE A 226 -1.85 -2.20 -15.02
N ALA A 227 -1.97 -0.88 -15.07
CA ALA A 227 -2.87 -0.13 -14.21
C ALA A 227 -3.57 0.99 -14.95
N ALA A 228 -4.84 1.23 -14.61
CA ALA A 228 -5.64 2.31 -15.17
C ALA A 228 -6.62 2.87 -14.15
N LYS A 229 -6.73 4.20 -14.11
CA LYS A 229 -7.72 4.96 -13.34
C LYS A 229 -8.73 5.67 -14.24
N ASP A 230 -8.48 5.69 -15.54
CA ASP A 230 -9.31 6.27 -16.60
C ASP A 230 -10.19 5.23 -17.31
N SER A 231 -9.95 3.96 -17.04
CA SER A 231 -10.66 2.83 -17.66
C SER A 231 -10.73 1.64 -16.69
N ALA A 232 -11.54 0.63 -17.05
CA ALA A 232 -11.70 -0.61 -16.31
C ALA A 232 -11.40 -1.81 -17.20
N ALA A 233 -10.85 -2.88 -16.63
CA ALA A 233 -10.59 -4.13 -17.31
C ALA A 233 -10.84 -5.33 -16.38
N ARG A 234 -10.69 -6.54 -16.89
CA ARG A 234 -10.59 -7.73 -16.06
C ARG A 234 -9.26 -7.68 -15.29
N ASN A 235 -9.34 -7.64 -13.98
CA ASN A 235 -8.19 -7.58 -13.10
C ASN A 235 -7.76 -8.99 -12.65
N GLY A 236 -6.54 -9.10 -12.15
CA GLY A 236 -5.97 -10.33 -11.61
C GLY A 236 -4.47 -10.39 -11.78
N VAL A 237 -3.88 -11.46 -11.24
CA VAL A 237 -2.47 -11.77 -11.41
C VAL A 237 -2.34 -13.19 -11.94
N GLN A 238 -1.42 -13.42 -12.88
CA GLN A 238 -1.01 -14.74 -13.31
C GLN A 238 0.48 -14.89 -13.14
N ILE A 239 0.91 -15.99 -12.50
CA ILE A 239 2.30 -16.40 -12.37
C ILE A 239 2.46 -17.68 -13.21
N ILE A 240 3.27 -17.62 -14.27
CA ILE A 240 3.35 -18.66 -15.29
C ILE A 240 4.74 -19.29 -15.28
N GLY A 241 4.79 -20.60 -15.04
CA GLY A 241 5.98 -21.42 -15.10
C GLY A 241 5.87 -22.57 -16.12
N VAL A 242 6.93 -23.33 -16.28
CA VAL A 242 6.96 -24.45 -17.25
C VAL A 242 6.08 -25.62 -16.85
N ASP A 243 5.80 -25.79 -15.55
CA ASP A 243 5.01 -26.91 -15.01
C ASP A 243 3.57 -26.55 -14.68
N GLY A 244 3.21 -25.25 -14.79
CA GLY A 244 1.86 -24.78 -14.51
C GLY A 244 1.78 -23.27 -14.32
N TYR A 245 0.66 -22.83 -13.81
CA TYR A 245 0.43 -21.41 -13.49
C TYR A 245 -0.46 -21.25 -12.26
N MET A 246 -0.33 -20.10 -11.60
CA MET A 246 -1.28 -19.61 -10.62
C MET A 246 -2.09 -18.46 -11.19
N GLU A 247 -3.39 -18.42 -10.89
CA GLU A 247 -4.26 -17.29 -11.16
C GLU A 247 -4.80 -16.74 -9.85
N ILE A 248 -4.65 -15.44 -9.64
CA ILE A 248 -5.08 -14.72 -8.42
C ILE A 248 -6.14 -13.69 -8.80
N THR A 249 -7.28 -13.75 -8.16
CA THR A 249 -8.40 -12.84 -8.42
C THR A 249 -9.01 -12.30 -7.11
N PRO A 250 -9.66 -11.14 -7.14
CA PRO A 250 -9.93 -10.26 -8.28
C PRO A 250 -8.75 -9.34 -8.64
N SER A 251 -7.74 -9.11 -7.79
CA SER A 251 -6.63 -8.20 -8.07
C SER A 251 -5.42 -8.44 -7.16
N SER A 252 -4.31 -7.79 -7.44
CA SER A 252 -3.10 -7.77 -6.58
C SER A 252 -3.32 -7.11 -5.21
N SER A 253 -4.34 -6.28 -5.05
CA SER A 253 -4.70 -5.66 -3.77
C SER A 253 -5.67 -6.49 -2.93
N ASN A 254 -6.31 -7.50 -3.57
CA ASN A 254 -7.30 -8.36 -2.94
C ASN A 254 -7.14 -9.79 -3.47
N LEU A 255 -6.50 -10.64 -2.67
CA LEU A 255 -6.13 -12.00 -3.05
C LEU A 255 -7.21 -13.02 -2.66
N GLN A 256 -8.49 -12.72 -2.92
CA GLN A 256 -9.60 -13.57 -2.45
C GLN A 256 -9.53 -15.01 -2.93
N THR A 257 -9.16 -15.21 -4.20
CA THR A 257 -9.10 -16.55 -4.78
C THR A 257 -7.72 -16.78 -5.40
N VAL A 258 -7.13 -17.93 -5.09
CA VAL A 258 -5.91 -18.41 -5.74
C VAL A 258 -6.21 -19.77 -6.34
N GLU A 259 -6.01 -19.89 -7.64
CA GLU A 259 -6.10 -21.13 -8.40
C GLU A 259 -4.69 -21.60 -8.79
N LEU A 260 -4.33 -22.81 -8.40
CA LEU A 260 -3.09 -23.47 -8.80
C LEU A 260 -3.40 -24.55 -9.84
N ASN A 261 -2.89 -24.35 -11.06
CA ASN A 261 -3.09 -25.23 -12.21
C ASN A 261 -1.75 -25.85 -12.60
N LEU A 262 -1.52 -27.11 -12.23
CA LEU A 262 -0.32 -27.86 -12.57
C LEU A 262 -0.62 -28.86 -13.70
N ARG A 263 0.35 -29.01 -14.60
CA ARG A 263 0.22 -29.88 -15.78
C ARG A 263 -0.08 -31.32 -15.35
N GLY A 264 -1.18 -31.88 -15.85
CA GLY A 264 -1.59 -33.25 -15.55
C GLY A 264 -2.18 -33.48 -14.16
N GLN A 265 -2.47 -32.43 -13.42
CA GLN A 265 -3.09 -32.49 -12.10
C GLN A 265 -4.44 -31.78 -12.10
N GLU A 266 -5.29 -32.11 -11.14
CA GLU A 266 -6.52 -31.36 -10.90
C GLU A 266 -6.20 -29.96 -10.37
N LYS A 267 -6.99 -28.99 -10.80
CA LYS A 267 -6.89 -27.62 -10.32
C LYS A 267 -7.19 -27.52 -8.83
N GLN A 268 -6.31 -26.88 -8.08
CA GLN A 268 -6.51 -26.57 -6.68
C GLN A 268 -6.99 -25.12 -6.55
N THR A 269 -7.99 -24.86 -5.72
CA THR A 269 -8.53 -23.53 -5.47
C THR A 269 -8.61 -23.27 -3.99
N VAL A 270 -8.08 -22.16 -3.53
CA VAL A 270 -8.29 -21.62 -2.18
C VAL A 270 -9.04 -20.30 -2.27
N HIS A 271 -9.96 -20.07 -1.33
CA HIS A 271 -10.82 -18.89 -1.32
C HIS A 271 -11.00 -18.35 0.09
N LEU A 272 -10.79 -17.04 0.27
CA LEU A 272 -11.06 -16.28 1.49
C LEU A 272 -11.97 -15.09 1.13
N PRO A 273 -13.21 -15.05 1.66
CA PRO A 273 -14.18 -14.02 1.31
C PRO A 273 -13.98 -12.70 2.04
N GLU A 274 -13.13 -12.68 3.08
CA GLU A 274 -12.95 -11.52 3.94
C GLU A 274 -12.34 -10.34 3.18
N ASN A 275 -12.68 -9.15 3.66
CA ASN A 275 -12.10 -7.91 3.20
C ASN A 275 -10.57 -7.89 3.48
N PRO A 276 -9.71 -7.54 2.50
CA PRO A 276 -8.26 -7.51 2.70
C PRO A 276 -7.81 -6.57 3.83
N TRP A 277 -8.54 -5.48 4.09
CA TRP A 277 -8.26 -4.59 5.22
C TRP A 277 -8.47 -5.26 6.58
N TYR A 278 -9.40 -6.23 6.68
CA TYR A 278 -9.57 -7.03 7.88
C TYR A 278 -8.27 -7.78 8.20
N HIS A 279 -7.72 -8.50 7.23
CA HIS A 279 -6.47 -9.26 7.43
C HIS A 279 -5.31 -8.34 7.81
N GLU A 280 -5.19 -7.19 7.14
CA GLU A 280 -4.16 -6.19 7.44
C GLU A 280 -4.24 -5.70 8.89
N VAL A 281 -5.42 -5.27 9.34
CA VAL A 281 -5.60 -4.74 10.69
C VAL A 281 -5.40 -5.81 11.77
N GLN A 282 -5.89 -7.05 11.55
CA GLN A 282 -5.69 -8.15 12.51
C GLN A 282 -4.21 -8.52 12.63
N ASP A 283 -3.49 -8.62 11.52
CA ASP A 283 -2.07 -8.96 11.55
C ASP A 283 -1.21 -7.82 12.12
N LEU A 284 -1.45 -6.57 11.74
CA LEU A 284 -0.82 -5.41 12.36
C LEU A 284 -1.09 -5.37 13.87
N GLY A 285 -2.32 -5.69 14.31
CA GLY A 285 -2.66 -5.80 15.72
C GLY A 285 -1.81 -6.83 16.46
N ARG A 286 -1.64 -8.00 15.89
CA ARG A 286 -0.77 -9.07 16.41
C ARG A 286 0.70 -8.62 16.50
N LEU A 287 1.21 -7.98 15.45
CA LEU A 287 2.59 -7.51 15.35
C LEU A 287 2.90 -6.41 16.38
N VAL A 288 2.00 -5.46 16.55
CA VAL A 288 2.19 -4.39 17.54
C VAL A 288 2.03 -4.88 18.98
N GLU A 289 1.14 -5.84 19.23
CA GLU A 289 1.01 -6.48 20.56
C GLU A 289 2.27 -7.25 20.94
N ALA A 290 2.86 -7.96 19.97
CA ALA A 290 4.10 -8.70 20.15
C ALA A 290 5.35 -7.81 20.18
N MET A 291 5.25 -6.53 19.84
CA MET A 291 6.40 -5.63 19.60
C MET A 291 7.41 -6.25 18.63
N ASP A 292 6.89 -6.80 17.50
CA ASP A 292 7.70 -7.56 16.54
C ASP A 292 8.55 -6.64 15.65
N TYR A 293 9.66 -6.19 16.21
CA TYR A 293 10.63 -5.32 15.51
C TYR A 293 11.30 -6.03 14.33
N ASP A 294 11.52 -7.33 14.43
CA ASP A 294 12.18 -8.10 13.37
C ASP A 294 11.32 -8.12 12.12
N TYR A 295 10.03 -8.42 12.27
CA TYR A 295 9.09 -8.34 11.14
C TYR A 295 8.96 -6.91 10.62
N SER A 296 8.78 -5.92 11.52
CA SER A 296 8.64 -4.51 11.15
C SER A 296 9.80 -4.07 10.27
N TYR A 297 11.04 -4.33 10.68
CA TYR A 297 12.22 -3.87 9.94
C TYR A 297 12.49 -4.66 8.67
N THR A 298 12.19 -5.97 8.66
CA THR A 298 12.36 -6.80 7.46
C THR A 298 11.31 -6.46 6.39
N SER A 299 10.06 -6.17 6.77
CA SER A 299 9.02 -5.76 5.83
C SER A 299 9.34 -4.43 5.14
N LEU A 300 10.04 -3.52 5.83
CA LEU A 300 10.49 -2.25 5.27
C LEU A 300 11.56 -2.39 4.18
N ASP A 301 12.29 -3.50 4.13
CA ASP A 301 13.22 -3.77 3.01
C ASP A 301 12.45 -3.95 1.69
N THR A 302 11.30 -4.64 1.74
CA THR A 302 10.38 -4.74 0.59
C THR A 302 9.78 -3.38 0.24
N THR A 303 9.29 -2.63 1.24
CA THR A 303 8.76 -1.27 1.04
C THR A 303 9.78 -0.37 0.36
N LEU A 304 11.03 -0.35 0.83
CA LEU A 304 12.11 0.45 0.24
C LEU A 304 12.37 0.07 -1.22
N GLU A 305 12.37 -1.23 -1.53
CA GLU A 305 12.58 -1.69 -2.91
C GLU A 305 11.40 -1.30 -3.82
N VAL A 306 10.17 -1.37 -3.32
CA VAL A 306 9.00 -0.88 -4.06
C VAL A 306 9.10 0.61 -4.35
N VAL A 307 9.52 1.42 -3.37
CA VAL A 307 9.76 2.87 -3.59
C VAL A 307 10.86 3.09 -4.64
N ARG A 308 11.92 2.26 -4.66
CA ARG A 308 12.94 2.31 -5.72
C ARG A 308 12.37 2.02 -7.11
N VAL A 309 11.57 0.97 -7.24
CA VAL A 309 10.90 0.62 -8.50
C VAL A 309 9.98 1.75 -8.95
N LEU A 310 9.19 2.33 -8.06
CA LEU A 310 8.33 3.48 -8.36
C LEU A 310 9.13 4.69 -8.83
N GLN A 311 10.25 5.01 -8.18
CA GLN A 311 11.11 6.12 -8.57
C GLN A 311 11.79 5.84 -9.91
N GLN A 312 12.33 4.65 -10.16
CA GLN A 312 12.93 4.25 -11.43
C GLN A 312 11.91 4.31 -12.58
N ALA A 313 10.67 3.86 -12.32
CA ALA A 313 9.58 3.92 -13.30
C ALA A 313 9.27 5.36 -13.73
N ARG A 314 9.18 6.29 -12.77
CA ARG A 314 8.99 7.71 -13.06
C ARG A 314 10.16 8.31 -13.82
N SER A 315 11.39 8.05 -13.38
CA SER A 315 12.60 8.52 -14.04
C SER A 315 12.70 8.02 -15.48
N TYR A 316 12.40 6.73 -15.72
CA TYR A 316 12.34 6.16 -17.09
C TYR A 316 11.30 6.88 -17.94
N ALA A 317 10.14 7.16 -17.41
CA ALA A 317 9.07 7.84 -18.11
C ALA A 317 9.27 9.37 -18.21
N GLY A 318 10.33 9.93 -17.61
CA GLY A 318 10.68 11.34 -17.69
C GLY A 318 9.75 12.24 -16.88
N PHE A 319 9.31 11.80 -15.68
CA PHE A 319 8.63 12.66 -14.72
C PHE A 319 9.02 12.30 -13.28
N ASP A 320 9.14 13.33 -12.45
CA ASP A 320 9.37 13.24 -11.00
C ASP A 320 8.45 14.19 -10.25
N PHE A 321 8.34 14.04 -8.93
CA PHE A 321 7.53 14.91 -8.06
C PHE A 321 8.40 15.97 -7.40
#